data_649afb7200904f06b22cd984c8cfea92
#
_entry.id   649afb7200904f06b22cd984c8cfea92
#
_cell.length_a   1.000
_cell.length_b   1.000
_cell.length_c   1.000
_cell.angle_alpha   90.00
_cell.angle_beta   90.00
_cell.angle_gamma   90.00
#
_symmetry.space_group_name_H-M   'P 1'
#
loop_
_entity.id
_entity.type
_entity.pdbx_description
1 polymer ?
#
loop_
_entity_poly.entity_id
_entity_poly.type
_entity_poly.pdbx_seq_one_letter_code
_entity_poly.pdbx_strand_id
1 'polypeptide(L)'
;LSLAYTPGVAEPCLEIQKDYDKSFELTRRNNLVAVVTDGTAVLGLGDIGPEAGMPVMEGKCALFKEFGDVDAFPICVRSKDVDEIVNAIYLISGSFGGINLEDIAAPRCFEIEKKLKEKCDIPIFHDDQHGTAVIVAAGLINSLKLVHKKLDEIKVVMNGAGAAGIAIAKHLLNMGVKDITLCDSKGIICKGDPRLNAVKQEMAEITNLSHLEGSLADAMKGADVFLGISAAGCVSEEMAVSYTHL
;
A
#
# COMPACT_ATOMS: atom_id res chain seq x y z
N LEU A 1 -22.79 -34.47 -11.42
CA LEU A 1 -23.30 -33.09 -11.55
C LEU A 1 -24.47 -32.83 -10.60
N SER A 2 -25.36 -33.81 -10.34
CA SER A 2 -26.56 -33.65 -9.47
C SER A 2 -26.23 -33.30 -8.00
N LEU A 3 -25.04 -33.58 -7.52
CA LEU A 3 -24.57 -33.15 -6.20
C LEU A 3 -23.95 -31.74 -6.25
N ALA A 4 -23.25 -31.41 -7.35
CA ALA A 4 -22.54 -30.13 -7.49
C ALA A 4 -23.44 -28.99 -8.02
N TYR A 5 -24.58 -29.34 -8.61
CA TYR A 5 -25.57 -28.41 -9.13
C TYR A 5 -26.98 -28.85 -8.69
N THR A 6 -28.00 -28.75 -9.54
CA THR A 6 -29.38 -29.11 -9.20
C THR A 6 -29.57 -30.66 -9.17
N PRO A 7 -30.16 -31.23 -8.10
CA PRO A 7 -30.79 -30.58 -6.92
C PRO A 7 -29.87 -30.41 -5.71
N GLY A 8 -28.71 -31.05 -5.63
CA GLY A 8 -27.87 -31.16 -4.43
C GLY A 8 -27.33 -29.82 -3.92
N VAL A 9 -27.11 -28.84 -4.82
CA VAL A 9 -26.64 -27.50 -4.47
C VAL A 9 -27.58 -26.72 -3.54
N ALA A 10 -28.83 -27.14 -3.41
CA ALA A 10 -29.80 -26.48 -2.53
C ALA A 10 -29.39 -26.58 -1.04
N GLU A 11 -28.79 -27.69 -0.62
CA GLU A 11 -28.36 -27.88 0.78
C GLU A 11 -27.35 -26.84 1.26
N PRO A 12 -26.19 -26.64 0.61
CA PRO A 12 -25.28 -25.58 1.00
C PRO A 12 -25.89 -24.18 0.91
N CYS A 13 -26.78 -23.91 -0.05
CA CYS A 13 -27.48 -22.62 -0.12
C CYS A 13 -28.33 -22.36 1.13
N LEU A 14 -29.09 -23.36 1.59
CA LEU A 14 -29.92 -23.26 2.79
C LEU A 14 -29.08 -23.13 4.07
N GLU A 15 -27.94 -23.78 4.14
CA GLU A 15 -27.03 -23.64 5.27
C GLU A 15 -26.40 -22.23 5.34
N ILE A 16 -25.97 -21.68 4.21
CA ILE A 16 -25.45 -20.31 4.12
C ILE A 16 -26.55 -19.28 4.43
N GLN A 17 -27.79 -19.53 4.00
CA GLN A 17 -28.94 -18.66 4.32
C GLN A 17 -29.20 -18.55 5.83
N LYS A 18 -28.98 -19.63 6.58
CA LYS A 18 -29.14 -19.68 8.05
C LYS A 18 -27.96 -19.03 8.77
N ASP A 19 -26.76 -19.16 8.21
CA ASP A 19 -25.50 -18.73 8.79
C ASP A 19 -24.57 -18.27 7.65
N TYR A 20 -24.44 -16.95 7.50
CA TYR A 20 -23.67 -16.32 6.43
C TYR A 20 -22.19 -16.73 6.44
N ASP A 21 -21.60 -16.96 7.60
CA ASP A 21 -20.17 -17.32 7.73
C ASP A 21 -19.86 -18.68 7.11
N LYS A 22 -20.85 -19.56 6.99
CA LYS A 22 -20.72 -20.82 6.24
C LYS A 22 -20.39 -20.62 4.76
N SER A 23 -20.58 -19.41 4.22
CA SER A 23 -20.12 -19.10 2.86
C SER A 23 -18.61 -19.28 2.68
N PHE A 24 -17.83 -19.06 3.73
CA PHE A 24 -16.38 -19.30 3.71
C PHE A 24 -16.01 -20.79 3.79
N GLU A 25 -16.87 -21.63 4.32
CA GLU A 25 -16.64 -23.08 4.43
C GLU A 25 -17.16 -23.83 3.20
N LEU A 26 -18.35 -23.45 2.70
CA LEU A 26 -19.10 -24.18 1.69
C LEU A 26 -18.89 -23.68 0.26
N THR A 27 -18.11 -22.60 0.07
CA THR A 27 -17.80 -22.05 -1.25
C THR A 27 -16.30 -21.75 -1.40
N ARG A 28 -15.90 -21.34 -2.62
CA ARG A 28 -14.53 -20.88 -2.89
C ARG A 28 -14.23 -19.50 -2.30
N ARG A 29 -15.20 -18.85 -1.68
CA ARG A 29 -15.06 -17.49 -1.12
C ARG A 29 -13.88 -17.37 -0.15
N ASN A 30 -13.62 -18.39 0.66
CA ASN A 30 -12.51 -18.40 1.64
C ASN A 30 -11.12 -18.25 1.02
N ASN A 31 -10.93 -18.66 -0.23
CA ASN A 31 -9.64 -18.64 -0.92
C ASN A 31 -9.68 -17.86 -2.23
N LEU A 32 -10.58 -16.89 -2.35
CA LEU A 32 -10.74 -16.08 -3.56
C LEU A 32 -10.55 -14.60 -3.25
N VAL A 33 -9.58 -13.96 -3.90
CA VAL A 33 -9.24 -12.54 -3.74
C VAL A 33 -9.54 -11.78 -5.03
N ALA A 34 -10.18 -10.62 -4.94
CA ALA A 34 -10.25 -9.68 -6.06
C ALA A 34 -9.02 -8.78 -6.07
N VAL A 35 -8.30 -8.72 -7.19
CA VAL A 35 -7.23 -7.75 -7.45
C VAL A 35 -7.82 -6.61 -8.26
N VAL A 36 -7.99 -5.45 -7.62
CA VAL A 36 -8.78 -4.33 -8.17
C VAL A 36 -7.90 -3.13 -8.47
N THR A 37 -8.05 -2.60 -9.68
CA THR A 37 -7.34 -1.39 -10.13
C THR A 37 -8.25 -0.43 -10.90
N ASP A 38 -7.91 0.87 -10.89
CA ASP A 38 -8.39 1.85 -11.85
C ASP A 38 -7.32 2.23 -12.89
N GLY A 39 -6.12 1.64 -12.78
CA GLY A 39 -5.00 1.82 -13.70
C GLY A 39 -4.36 3.21 -13.68
N THR A 40 -4.49 3.95 -12.57
CA THR A 40 -4.02 5.34 -12.48
C THR A 40 -2.61 5.51 -11.92
N ALA A 41 -1.98 4.44 -11.40
CA ALA A 41 -0.63 4.50 -10.84
C ALA A 41 0.19 3.25 -11.16
N VAL A 42 0.11 2.76 -12.39
CA VAL A 42 0.83 1.56 -12.83
C VAL A 42 2.33 1.83 -12.83
N LEU A 43 3.10 0.98 -12.14
CA LEU A 43 4.52 1.17 -11.87
C LEU A 43 5.33 1.42 -13.15
N GLY A 44 5.98 2.58 -13.21
CA GLY A 44 6.82 3.01 -14.35
C GLY A 44 6.03 3.55 -15.55
N LEU A 45 4.72 3.39 -15.60
CA LEU A 45 3.86 3.82 -16.72
C LEU A 45 2.88 4.95 -16.34
N GLY A 46 2.53 5.07 -15.05
CA GLY A 46 1.62 6.10 -14.56
C GLY A 46 0.14 5.79 -14.84
N ASP A 47 -0.62 6.81 -15.23
CA ASP A 47 -2.06 6.71 -15.53
C ASP A 47 -2.27 6.22 -16.95
N ILE A 48 -2.41 4.90 -17.11
CA ILE A 48 -2.63 4.24 -18.41
C ILE A 48 -4.06 3.72 -18.59
N GLY A 49 -4.88 3.86 -17.57
CA GLY A 49 -6.26 3.38 -17.55
C GLY A 49 -6.42 1.90 -17.17
N PRO A 50 -7.65 1.52 -16.80
CA PRO A 50 -7.92 0.20 -16.21
C PRO A 50 -7.63 -0.97 -17.15
N GLU A 51 -8.01 -0.88 -18.42
CA GLU A 51 -7.80 -1.98 -19.38
C GLU A 51 -6.33 -2.21 -19.69
N ALA A 52 -5.55 -1.14 -19.79
CA ALA A 52 -4.11 -1.25 -20.02
C ALA A 52 -3.36 -1.76 -18.78
N GLY A 53 -3.94 -1.60 -17.58
CA GLY A 53 -3.44 -2.19 -16.35
C GLY A 53 -3.73 -3.69 -16.18
N MET A 54 -4.65 -4.27 -16.97
CA MET A 54 -5.06 -5.68 -16.84
C MET A 54 -3.88 -6.68 -16.82
N PRO A 55 -2.87 -6.60 -17.71
CA PRO A 55 -1.75 -7.56 -17.68
C PRO A 55 -0.99 -7.56 -16.35
N VAL A 56 -0.86 -6.40 -15.68
CA VAL A 56 -0.24 -6.30 -14.36
C VAL A 56 -1.11 -7.01 -13.31
N MET A 57 -2.42 -6.82 -13.37
CA MET A 57 -3.37 -7.46 -12.45
C MET A 57 -3.39 -8.98 -12.64
N GLU A 58 -3.32 -9.49 -13.87
CA GLU A 58 -3.17 -10.93 -14.14
C GLU A 58 -1.86 -11.47 -13.58
N GLY A 59 -0.75 -10.73 -13.74
CA GLY A 59 0.54 -11.06 -13.12
C GLY A 59 0.45 -11.11 -11.60
N LYS A 60 -0.22 -10.14 -10.96
CA LYS A 60 -0.47 -10.16 -9.52
C LYS A 60 -1.29 -11.39 -9.10
N CYS A 61 -2.32 -11.75 -9.84
CA CYS A 61 -3.10 -12.97 -9.58
C CYS A 61 -2.23 -14.24 -9.65
N ALA A 62 -1.31 -14.30 -10.61
CA ALA A 62 -0.35 -15.41 -10.70
C ALA A 62 0.57 -15.49 -9.48
N LEU A 63 1.04 -14.34 -8.95
CA LEU A 63 1.83 -14.29 -7.71
C LEU A 63 1.02 -14.76 -6.49
N PHE A 64 -0.24 -14.37 -6.37
CA PHE A 64 -1.12 -14.87 -5.32
C PHE A 64 -1.23 -16.40 -5.35
N LYS A 65 -1.35 -16.98 -6.55
CA LYS A 65 -1.43 -18.44 -6.70
C LYS A 65 -0.10 -19.12 -6.41
N GLU A 66 1.00 -18.63 -6.97
CA GLU A 66 2.31 -19.24 -6.86
C GLU A 66 2.85 -19.24 -5.41
N PHE A 67 2.73 -18.11 -4.71
CA PHE A 67 3.32 -17.93 -3.39
C PHE A 67 2.36 -18.16 -2.22
N GLY A 68 1.05 -18.01 -2.44
CA GLY A 68 0.07 -18.11 -1.37
C GLY A 68 -0.95 -19.22 -1.55
N ASP A 69 -0.94 -19.92 -2.69
CA ASP A 69 -2.00 -20.85 -3.12
C ASP A 69 -3.42 -20.24 -3.05
N VAL A 70 -3.50 -18.91 -3.21
CA VAL A 70 -4.73 -18.13 -3.23
C VAL A 70 -5.21 -17.97 -4.66
N ASP A 71 -6.47 -18.28 -4.93
CA ASP A 71 -7.08 -17.98 -6.20
C ASP A 71 -7.42 -16.49 -6.25
N ALA A 72 -6.97 -15.78 -7.29
CA ALA A 72 -7.20 -14.36 -7.41
C ALA A 72 -7.83 -14.00 -8.76
N PHE A 73 -8.65 -12.94 -8.77
CA PHE A 73 -9.38 -12.49 -9.95
C PHE A 73 -9.10 -11.02 -10.24
N PRO A 74 -8.65 -10.67 -11.47
CA PRO A 74 -8.39 -9.29 -11.83
C PRO A 74 -9.70 -8.55 -12.13
N ILE A 75 -9.86 -7.37 -11.54
CA ILE A 75 -11.02 -6.48 -11.73
C ILE A 75 -10.53 -5.08 -12.08
N CYS A 76 -10.87 -4.61 -13.29
CA CYS A 76 -10.54 -3.27 -13.75
C CYS A 76 -11.79 -2.37 -13.68
N VAL A 77 -11.72 -1.27 -12.94
CA VAL A 77 -12.85 -0.34 -12.71
C VAL A 77 -12.68 0.91 -13.57
N ARG A 78 -13.66 1.20 -14.44
CA ARG A 78 -13.66 2.37 -15.33
C ARG A 78 -14.17 3.63 -14.64
N SER A 79 -13.57 3.99 -13.50
CA SER A 79 -13.89 5.23 -12.82
C SER A 79 -12.68 5.79 -12.10
N LYS A 80 -12.65 7.11 -11.91
CA LYS A 80 -11.72 7.82 -11.03
C LYS A 80 -12.45 8.48 -9.84
N ASP A 81 -13.74 8.30 -9.77
CA ASP A 81 -14.54 8.74 -8.64
C ASP A 81 -14.44 7.74 -7.48
N VAL A 82 -14.15 8.27 -6.29
CA VAL A 82 -13.92 7.44 -5.10
C VAL A 82 -15.17 6.65 -4.72
N ASP A 83 -16.34 7.30 -4.74
CA ASP A 83 -17.60 6.68 -4.29
C ASP A 83 -18.09 5.64 -5.29
N GLU A 84 -17.89 5.87 -6.60
CA GLU A 84 -18.19 4.88 -7.63
C GLU A 84 -17.32 3.63 -7.48
N ILE A 85 -15.99 3.81 -7.29
CA ILE A 85 -15.05 2.70 -7.09
C ILE A 85 -15.42 1.91 -5.82
N VAL A 86 -15.62 2.60 -4.71
CA VAL A 86 -16.01 2.00 -3.42
C VAL A 86 -17.31 1.21 -3.56
N ASN A 87 -18.31 1.80 -4.22
CA ASN A 87 -19.59 1.14 -4.41
C ASN A 87 -19.50 -0.10 -5.33
N ALA A 88 -18.75 -0.01 -6.44
CA ALA A 88 -18.53 -1.13 -7.34
C ALA A 88 -17.87 -2.32 -6.60
N ILE A 89 -16.81 -2.06 -5.84
CA ILE A 89 -16.10 -3.09 -5.07
C ILE A 89 -17.01 -3.69 -3.98
N TYR A 90 -17.72 -2.84 -3.24
CA TYR A 90 -18.65 -3.30 -2.21
C TYR A 90 -19.73 -4.26 -2.76
N LEU A 91 -20.33 -3.91 -3.90
CA LEU A 91 -21.40 -4.71 -4.48
C LEU A 91 -20.94 -6.11 -4.92
N ILE A 92 -19.66 -6.30 -5.24
CA ILE A 92 -19.12 -7.61 -5.64
C ILE A 92 -18.41 -8.32 -4.48
N SER A 93 -18.15 -7.65 -3.35
CA SER A 93 -17.34 -8.17 -2.25
C SER A 93 -17.87 -9.48 -1.66
N GLY A 94 -19.17 -9.72 -1.74
CA GLY A 94 -19.78 -10.98 -1.30
C GLY A 94 -19.29 -12.25 -2.01
N SER A 95 -18.60 -12.11 -3.13
CA SER A 95 -17.99 -13.24 -3.87
C SER A 95 -16.57 -13.57 -3.41
N PHE A 96 -15.95 -12.73 -2.59
CA PHE A 96 -14.53 -12.80 -2.26
C PHE A 96 -14.30 -12.95 -0.75
N GLY A 97 -13.16 -13.55 -0.40
CA GLY A 97 -12.64 -13.60 0.97
C GLY A 97 -11.73 -12.42 1.30
N GLY A 98 -11.33 -11.63 0.30
CA GLY A 98 -10.51 -10.44 0.48
C GLY A 98 -10.41 -9.60 -0.79
N ILE A 99 -10.03 -8.34 -0.64
CA ILE A 99 -9.80 -7.39 -1.74
C ILE A 99 -8.36 -6.88 -1.66
N ASN A 100 -7.61 -7.03 -2.73
CA ASN A 100 -6.33 -6.37 -2.95
C ASN A 100 -6.52 -5.19 -3.90
N LEU A 101 -6.31 -3.98 -3.42
CA LEU A 101 -6.25 -2.78 -4.24
C LEU A 101 -4.84 -2.64 -4.80
N GLU A 102 -4.73 -2.35 -6.10
CA GLU A 102 -3.45 -2.30 -6.82
C GLU A 102 -3.42 -1.12 -7.78
N ASP A 103 -2.28 -0.44 -7.88
CA ASP A 103 -2.02 0.62 -8.88
C ASP A 103 -3.06 1.76 -8.89
N ILE A 104 -3.58 2.14 -7.74
CA ILE A 104 -4.51 3.27 -7.57
C ILE A 104 -3.75 4.48 -7.03
N ALA A 105 -3.83 5.61 -7.76
CA ALA A 105 -3.05 6.80 -7.45
C ALA A 105 -3.44 7.45 -6.11
N ALA A 106 -2.43 7.91 -5.36
CA ALA A 106 -2.62 8.81 -4.22
C ALA A 106 -3.10 10.20 -4.70
N PRO A 107 -3.92 10.92 -3.92
CA PRO A 107 -4.39 10.57 -2.56
C PRO A 107 -5.63 9.69 -2.50
N ARG A 108 -6.27 9.40 -3.65
CA ARG A 108 -7.55 8.66 -3.70
C ARG A 108 -7.47 7.25 -3.09
N CYS A 109 -6.35 6.57 -3.29
CA CYS A 109 -6.15 5.22 -2.75
C CYS A 109 -6.36 5.15 -1.23
N PHE A 110 -5.97 6.18 -0.48
CA PHE A 110 -6.17 6.24 0.98
C PHE A 110 -7.65 6.30 1.36
N GLU A 111 -8.41 7.14 0.64
CA GLU A 111 -9.84 7.32 0.88
C GLU A 111 -10.63 6.08 0.48
N ILE A 112 -10.31 5.49 -0.68
CA ILE A 112 -10.93 4.24 -1.18
C ILE A 112 -10.72 3.12 -0.16
N GLU A 113 -9.47 2.90 0.27
CA GLU A 113 -9.15 1.86 1.24
C GLU A 113 -9.89 2.06 2.56
N LYS A 114 -9.89 3.30 3.08
CA LYS A 114 -10.58 3.63 4.33
C LYS A 114 -12.08 3.35 4.24
N LYS A 115 -12.75 3.85 3.20
CA LYS A 115 -14.20 3.64 3.00
C LYS A 115 -14.56 2.17 2.83
N LEU A 116 -13.72 1.39 2.13
CA LEU A 116 -13.93 -0.04 1.98
C LEU A 116 -13.76 -0.80 3.29
N LYS A 117 -12.76 -0.48 4.11
CA LYS A 117 -12.58 -1.06 5.45
C LYS A 117 -13.75 -0.77 6.39
N GLU A 118 -14.41 0.37 6.23
CA GLU A 118 -15.60 0.73 7.01
C GLU A 118 -16.87 0.03 6.51
N LYS A 119 -16.91 -0.37 5.22
CA LYS A 119 -18.12 -0.84 4.55
C LYS A 119 -18.16 -2.36 4.34
N CYS A 120 -17.00 -3.00 4.18
CA CYS A 120 -16.89 -4.43 3.91
C CYS A 120 -16.56 -5.20 5.20
N ASP A 121 -17.05 -6.44 5.27
CA ASP A 121 -16.79 -7.41 6.34
C ASP A 121 -15.61 -8.34 6.06
N ILE A 122 -14.89 -8.14 4.96
CA ILE A 122 -13.72 -8.90 4.53
C ILE A 122 -12.46 -8.04 4.54
N PRO A 123 -11.26 -8.63 4.62
CA PRO A 123 -9.99 -7.90 4.55
C PRO A 123 -9.85 -7.05 3.29
N ILE A 124 -9.49 -5.78 3.48
CA ILE A 124 -9.14 -4.84 2.42
C ILE A 124 -7.67 -4.48 2.57
N PHE A 125 -6.89 -4.67 1.53
CA PHE A 125 -5.46 -4.46 1.52
C PHE A 125 -5.06 -3.65 0.28
N HIS A 126 -4.20 -2.65 0.45
CA HIS A 126 -3.61 -1.90 -0.67
C HIS A 126 -2.12 -2.21 -0.71
N ASP A 127 -1.68 -2.95 -1.73
CA ASP A 127 -0.32 -3.50 -1.77
C ASP A 127 0.76 -2.43 -1.88
N ASP A 128 0.55 -1.41 -2.72
CA ASP A 128 1.49 -0.28 -2.87
C ASP A 128 1.75 0.47 -1.55
N GLN A 129 0.80 0.42 -0.62
CA GLN A 129 0.97 0.97 0.71
C GLN A 129 1.60 -0.05 1.67
N HIS A 130 0.86 -1.12 1.94
CA HIS A 130 1.14 -2.02 3.06
C HIS A 130 2.17 -3.09 2.72
N GLY A 131 2.14 -3.67 1.51
CA GLY A 131 3.13 -4.65 1.06
C GLY A 131 4.53 -4.03 1.01
N THR A 132 4.64 -2.87 0.40
CA THR A 132 5.90 -2.13 0.34
C THR A 132 6.40 -1.74 1.74
N ALA A 133 5.51 -1.32 2.65
CA ALA A 133 5.89 -0.99 4.03
C ALA A 133 6.42 -2.20 4.80
N VAL A 134 5.82 -3.39 4.64
CA VAL A 134 6.28 -4.64 5.26
C VAL A 134 7.68 -5.03 4.78
N ILE A 135 7.94 -4.97 3.47
CA ILE A 135 9.25 -5.32 2.91
C ILE A 135 10.33 -4.35 3.34
N VAL A 136 10.06 -3.05 3.36
CA VAL A 136 11.00 -2.02 3.85
C VAL A 136 11.31 -2.24 5.33
N ALA A 137 10.31 -2.49 6.15
CA ALA A 137 10.48 -2.79 7.57
C ALA A 137 11.34 -4.05 7.80
N ALA A 138 11.10 -5.11 7.05
CA ALA A 138 11.90 -6.34 7.12
C ALA A 138 13.37 -6.09 6.73
N GLY A 139 13.61 -5.32 5.66
CA GLY A 139 14.93 -4.90 5.24
C GLY A 139 15.64 -4.07 6.31
N LEU A 140 14.96 -3.07 6.87
CA LEU A 140 15.50 -2.21 7.91
C LEU A 140 15.87 -2.99 9.18
N ILE A 141 14.98 -3.85 9.69
CA ILE A 141 15.28 -4.68 10.88
C ILE A 141 16.53 -5.51 10.68
N ASN A 142 16.71 -6.12 9.51
CA ASN A 142 17.88 -6.95 9.24
C ASN A 142 19.16 -6.11 9.03
N SER A 143 19.07 -4.96 8.38
CA SER A 143 20.18 -4.04 8.24
C SER A 143 20.68 -3.52 9.59
N LEU A 144 19.76 -3.16 10.49
CA LEU A 144 20.11 -2.68 11.84
C LEU A 144 20.81 -3.73 12.69
N LYS A 145 20.49 -5.02 12.52
CA LYS A 145 21.24 -6.11 13.16
C LYS A 145 22.69 -6.14 12.71
N LEU A 146 22.97 -5.91 11.42
CA LEU A 146 24.33 -5.93 10.86
C LEU A 146 25.17 -4.75 11.36
N VAL A 147 24.57 -3.57 11.50
CA VAL A 147 25.27 -2.35 11.95
C VAL A 147 25.15 -2.09 13.46
N HIS A 148 24.53 -3.02 14.20
CA HIS A 148 24.37 -2.96 15.66
C HIS A 148 23.66 -1.67 16.17
N LYS A 149 22.71 -1.14 15.40
CA LYS A 149 21.88 0.02 15.78
C LYS A 149 20.48 -0.40 16.18
N LYS A 150 19.80 0.42 16.99
CA LYS A 150 18.41 0.20 17.38
C LYS A 150 17.46 1.11 16.60
N LEU A 151 16.20 0.68 16.46
CA LEU A 151 15.17 1.42 15.74
C LEU A 151 14.92 2.84 16.28
N ASP A 152 15.02 3.02 17.58
CA ASP A 152 14.77 4.30 18.25
C ASP A 152 15.98 5.25 18.29
N GLU A 153 17.14 4.81 17.78
CA GLU A 153 18.38 5.56 17.75
C GLU A 153 18.73 6.08 16.35
N ILE A 154 18.02 5.61 15.30
CA ILE A 154 18.32 5.95 13.91
C ILE A 154 17.57 7.18 13.42
N LYS A 155 18.22 7.91 12.51
CA LYS A 155 17.65 9.00 11.74
C LYS A 155 17.37 8.51 10.30
N VAL A 156 16.10 8.49 9.91
CA VAL A 156 15.66 8.00 8.60
C VAL A 156 15.28 9.18 7.71
N VAL A 157 15.83 9.22 6.51
CA VAL A 157 15.43 10.15 5.46
C VAL A 157 14.73 9.39 4.34
N MET A 158 13.55 9.84 3.95
CA MET A 158 12.75 9.21 2.92
C MET A 158 12.51 10.20 1.77
N ASN A 159 12.88 9.82 0.56
CA ASN A 159 12.59 10.59 -0.65
C ASN A 159 11.43 9.95 -1.44
N GLY A 160 10.28 10.58 -1.37
CA GLY A 160 9.03 10.14 -1.96
C GLY A 160 7.90 10.12 -0.92
N ALA A 161 6.95 11.05 -1.03
CA ALA A 161 5.79 11.18 -0.15
C ALA A 161 4.48 10.87 -0.91
N GLY A 162 4.50 9.79 -1.69
CA GLY A 162 3.35 9.17 -2.32
C GLY A 162 2.72 8.10 -1.43
N ALA A 163 1.87 7.22 -2.01
CA ALA A 163 1.18 6.16 -1.27
C ALA A 163 2.13 5.29 -0.44
N ALA A 164 3.16 4.73 -1.08
CA ALA A 164 4.16 3.90 -0.42
C ALA A 164 4.92 4.67 0.68
N GLY A 165 5.42 5.88 0.38
CA GLY A 165 6.21 6.65 1.33
C GLY A 165 5.46 6.99 2.61
N ILE A 166 4.23 7.40 2.49
CA ILE A 166 3.38 7.71 3.64
C ILE A 166 3.10 6.45 4.47
N ALA A 167 2.78 5.33 3.81
CA ALA A 167 2.53 4.07 4.50
C ALA A 167 3.77 3.54 5.21
N ILE A 168 4.94 3.60 4.56
CA ILE A 168 6.23 3.21 5.16
C ILE A 168 6.52 4.07 6.38
N ALA A 169 6.42 5.40 6.27
CA ALA A 169 6.70 6.30 7.39
C ALA A 169 5.79 6.01 8.59
N LYS A 170 4.48 5.87 8.38
CA LYS A 170 3.53 5.49 9.44
C LYS A 170 3.88 4.13 10.07
N HIS A 171 4.25 3.17 9.24
CA HIS A 171 4.63 1.83 9.73
C HIS A 171 5.90 1.86 10.57
N LEU A 172 6.94 2.55 10.12
CA LEU A 172 8.20 2.70 10.86
C LEU A 172 8.02 3.46 12.17
N LEU A 173 7.20 4.52 12.19
CA LEU A 173 6.84 5.22 13.44
C LEU A 173 6.16 4.27 14.43
N ASN A 174 5.21 3.47 13.97
CA ASN A 174 4.52 2.46 14.80
C ASN A 174 5.47 1.38 15.33
N MET A 175 6.54 1.06 14.61
CA MET A 175 7.59 0.14 15.05
C MET A 175 8.56 0.76 16.06
N GLY A 176 8.54 2.07 16.27
CA GLY A 176 9.37 2.76 17.25
C GLY A 176 10.51 3.59 16.67
N VAL A 177 10.59 3.79 15.36
CA VAL A 177 11.50 4.79 14.78
C VAL A 177 11.03 6.19 15.21
N LYS A 178 11.93 7.00 15.76
CA LYS A 178 11.57 8.32 16.35
C LYS A 178 11.85 9.48 15.43
N ASP A 179 12.88 9.39 14.58
CA ASP A 179 13.32 10.47 13.71
C ASP A 179 13.19 10.06 12.22
N ILE A 180 12.14 10.57 11.60
CA ILE A 180 11.88 10.39 10.17
C ILE A 180 11.72 11.76 9.52
N THR A 181 12.51 12.03 8.47
CA THR A 181 12.36 13.21 7.63
C THR A 181 11.86 12.79 6.25
N LEU A 182 10.67 13.25 5.87
CA LEU A 182 10.09 13.01 4.53
C LEU A 182 10.48 14.14 3.58
N CYS A 183 10.84 13.77 2.36
CA CYS A 183 11.09 14.70 1.26
C CYS A 183 10.18 14.38 0.06
N ASP A 184 9.81 15.41 -0.68
CA ASP A 184 9.18 15.28 -2.01
C ASP A 184 9.97 16.06 -3.06
N SER A 185 9.45 16.20 -4.27
CA SER A 185 10.11 16.92 -5.37
C SER A 185 10.42 18.39 -5.08
N LYS A 186 9.93 18.95 -3.98
CA LYS A 186 10.14 20.36 -3.57
C LYS A 186 11.03 20.50 -2.34
N GLY A 187 11.52 19.39 -1.79
CA GLY A 187 12.38 19.34 -0.62
C GLY A 187 11.74 18.71 0.60
N ILE A 188 12.21 19.10 1.78
CA ILE A 188 11.75 18.57 3.07
C ILE A 188 10.30 18.98 3.33
N ILE A 189 9.50 18.04 3.77
CA ILE A 189 8.12 18.27 4.20
C ILE A 189 8.13 18.84 5.61
N CYS A 190 7.64 20.08 5.74
CA CYS A 190 7.66 20.85 6.99
C CYS A 190 6.25 21.23 7.41
N LYS A 191 6.03 21.30 8.72
CA LYS A 191 4.80 21.79 9.32
C LYS A 191 4.52 23.24 8.88
N GLY A 192 3.28 23.51 8.47
CA GLY A 192 2.83 24.85 8.04
C GLY A 192 3.17 25.19 6.59
N ASP A 193 3.75 24.27 5.79
CA ASP A 193 3.95 24.50 4.37
C ASP A 193 2.62 24.49 3.62
N PRO A 194 2.19 25.63 3.01
CA PRO A 194 0.89 25.74 2.35
C PRO A 194 0.78 24.93 1.05
N ARG A 195 1.90 24.35 0.56
CA ARG A 195 1.93 23.53 -0.66
C ARG A 195 1.50 22.09 -0.42
N LEU A 196 1.38 21.66 0.84
CA LEU A 196 1.09 20.28 1.22
C LEU A 196 -0.42 19.99 1.07
N ASN A 197 -0.75 18.82 0.54
CA ASN A 197 -2.10 18.28 0.62
C ASN A 197 -2.40 17.78 2.06
N ALA A 198 -3.67 17.47 2.35
CA ALA A 198 -4.11 17.08 3.69
C ALA A 198 -3.30 15.91 4.30
N VAL A 199 -2.98 14.90 3.48
CA VAL A 199 -2.23 13.71 3.95
C VAL A 199 -0.79 14.07 4.28
N LYS A 200 -0.13 14.91 3.46
CA LYS A 200 1.23 15.39 3.75
C LYS A 200 1.26 16.36 4.94
N GLN A 201 0.19 17.15 5.16
CA GLN A 201 0.05 17.98 6.35
C GLN A 201 -0.01 17.12 7.61
N GLU A 202 -0.83 16.04 7.60
CA GLU A 202 -0.86 15.05 8.69
C GLU A 202 0.54 14.48 8.96
N MET A 203 1.27 14.10 7.91
CA MET A 203 2.63 13.56 8.07
C MET A 203 3.61 14.59 8.64
N ALA A 204 3.51 15.85 8.26
CA ALA A 204 4.34 16.93 8.78
C ALA A 204 4.14 17.17 10.28
N GLU A 205 3.01 16.77 10.87
CA GLU A 205 2.78 16.84 12.32
C GLU A 205 3.51 15.76 13.10
N ILE A 206 3.79 14.61 12.49
CA ILE A 206 4.34 13.42 13.16
C ILE A 206 5.75 13.04 12.68
N THR A 207 6.28 13.72 11.66
CA THR A 207 7.63 13.54 11.13
C THR A 207 8.42 14.86 11.21
N ASN A 208 9.73 14.81 10.91
CA ASN A 208 10.58 16.02 10.93
C ASN A 208 10.44 16.84 12.23
N LEU A 209 10.45 16.16 13.37
CA LEU A 209 10.28 16.81 14.69
C LEU A 209 11.38 17.82 15.03
N SER A 210 12.51 17.76 14.34
CA SER A 210 13.61 18.74 14.44
C SER A 210 13.38 20.02 13.62
N HIS A 211 12.25 20.09 12.89
CA HIS A 211 11.88 21.23 12.04
C HIS A 211 12.95 21.61 11.01
N LEU A 212 13.59 20.62 10.40
CA LEU A 212 14.56 20.83 9.32
C LEU A 212 13.83 21.41 8.10
N GLU A 213 14.47 22.40 7.49
CA GLU A 213 14.02 23.00 6.22
C GLU A 213 15.13 22.83 5.17
N GLY A 214 14.75 22.80 3.88
CA GLY A 214 15.71 22.74 2.80
C GLY A 214 15.46 21.61 1.80
N SER A 215 16.54 21.20 1.16
CA SER A 215 16.56 20.18 0.10
C SER A 215 16.72 18.77 0.66
N LEU A 216 16.61 17.76 -0.23
CA LEU A 216 16.97 16.38 0.09
C LEU A 216 18.41 16.26 0.58
N ALA A 217 19.34 17.01 -0.03
CA ALA A 217 20.75 17.02 0.38
C ALA A 217 20.94 17.51 1.83
N ASP A 218 20.12 18.47 2.26
CA ASP A 218 20.17 18.96 3.65
C ASP A 218 19.61 17.93 4.63
N ALA A 219 18.55 17.21 4.25
CA ALA A 219 17.99 16.13 5.06
C ALA A 219 18.97 14.97 5.25
N MET A 220 19.73 14.62 4.21
CA MET A 220 20.64 13.45 4.22
C MET A 220 21.86 13.63 5.12
N LYS A 221 22.23 14.86 5.45
CA LYS A 221 23.37 15.11 6.34
C LYS A 221 23.19 14.48 7.71
N GLY A 222 24.07 13.53 8.04
CA GLY A 222 24.05 12.82 9.32
C GLY A 222 22.85 11.89 9.50
N ALA A 223 22.19 11.48 8.43
CA ALA A 223 21.17 10.43 8.48
C ALA A 223 21.84 9.04 8.60
N ASP A 224 21.16 8.09 9.21
CA ASP A 224 21.60 6.69 9.32
C ASP A 224 21.03 5.83 8.19
N VAL A 225 19.85 6.17 7.71
CA VAL A 225 19.12 5.39 6.71
C VAL A 225 18.53 6.32 5.67
N PHE A 226 18.73 5.99 4.40
CA PHE A 226 18.04 6.60 3.27
C PHE A 226 17.08 5.60 2.61
N LEU A 227 15.83 6.01 2.41
CA LEU A 227 14.80 5.23 1.70
C LEU A 227 14.36 5.98 0.43
N GLY A 228 14.79 5.50 -0.72
CA GLY A 228 14.46 6.08 -2.02
C GLY A 228 13.25 5.39 -2.65
N ILE A 229 12.10 6.06 -2.65
CA ILE A 229 10.81 5.58 -3.18
C ILE A 229 10.19 6.62 -4.14
N SER A 230 11.04 7.27 -4.90
CA SER A 230 10.73 8.31 -5.87
C SER A 230 11.33 7.96 -7.24
N ALA A 231 11.58 8.97 -8.06
CA ALA A 231 12.19 8.80 -9.38
C ALA A 231 13.68 8.43 -9.28
N ALA A 232 14.20 7.77 -10.33
CA ALA A 232 15.63 7.49 -10.44
C ALA A 232 16.44 8.80 -10.58
N GLY A 233 17.71 8.76 -10.13
CA GLY A 233 18.65 9.88 -10.27
C GLY A 233 18.43 11.05 -9.31
N CYS A 234 17.62 10.90 -8.26
CA CYS A 234 17.38 11.96 -7.28
C CYS A 234 18.53 12.15 -6.27
N VAL A 235 19.44 11.20 -6.16
CA VAL A 235 20.55 11.20 -5.20
C VAL A 235 21.87 11.26 -5.96
N SER A 236 22.72 12.26 -5.65
CA SER A 236 24.08 12.34 -6.16
C SER A 236 25.07 11.54 -5.30
N GLU A 237 26.27 11.31 -5.83
CA GLU A 237 27.35 10.64 -5.09
C GLU A 237 27.73 11.42 -3.81
N GLU A 238 27.78 12.76 -3.90
CA GLU A 238 28.07 13.61 -2.74
C GLU A 238 26.97 13.47 -1.65
N MET A 239 25.71 13.38 -2.04
CA MET A 239 24.61 13.15 -1.10
C MET A 239 24.74 11.78 -0.45
N ALA A 240 25.06 10.74 -1.21
CA ALA A 240 25.26 9.40 -0.67
C ALA A 240 26.41 9.33 0.33
N VAL A 241 27.55 9.98 0.05
CA VAL A 241 28.69 10.03 0.98
C VAL A 241 28.36 10.84 2.25
N SER A 242 27.44 11.81 2.17
CA SER A 242 27.14 12.69 3.31
C SER A 242 26.38 12.00 4.46
N TYR A 243 25.71 10.88 4.20
CA TYR A 243 24.99 10.14 5.25
C TYR A 243 25.70 8.85 5.70
N THR A 244 26.67 8.35 4.93
CA THR A 244 27.46 7.18 5.30
C THR A 244 28.89 7.60 5.71
N HIS A 245 29.25 7.38 6.96
CA HIS A 245 30.62 7.24 7.34
C HIS A 245 30.94 5.75 7.44
N LEU A 246 31.47 5.21 6.37
CA LEU A 246 32.13 3.92 6.37
C LEU A 246 33.57 4.09 6.80
#